data_05c2bf31cb71e78c0e7277765dc3d85d
#
_entry.id   05c2bf31cb71e78c0e7277765dc3d85d
#
_cell.length_a   1.000
_cell.length_b   1.000
_cell.length_c   1.000
_cell.angle_alpha   90.00
_cell.angle_beta   90.00
_cell.angle_gamma   90.00
#
_symmetry.space_group_name_H-M   'P 1'
#
loop_
_entity.id
_entity.type
_entity.pdbx_description
1 polymer ?
#
loop_
_entity_poly.entity_id
_entity_poly.type
_entity_poly.pdbx_seq_one_letter_code
_entity_poly.pdbx_strand_id
1 'polypeptide(L)'
;MCDRAGAFSHRLRECGVIDKRRGLDQEMTFTSEPPGAQVLLLGATPLGTTPIPKVKIARAKNTFIVVKMDGFEDQTIHIRDHFNYWFWGNIICCGLLGSTTDGLDGATVKLDPTTYHFNLNPKKASLEERQQLAKTRWMRNLMLVGYPHIQQDLARGQGEYLSSVLSMLAVPENNRDYALGRLRQLSEEPQTAPEFAEKVLRDSATLRR
;
A
#
# COMPACT_ATOMS: atom_id res chain seq x y z
N MET A 1 35.09 38.59 -25.95
CA MET A 1 33.83 37.92 -26.31
C MET A 1 33.84 36.59 -25.55
N CYS A 2 33.21 36.58 -24.41
CA CYS A 2 33.25 35.43 -23.50
C CYS A 2 31.91 34.68 -23.58
N ASP A 3 32.02 33.42 -23.90
CA ASP A 3 30.95 32.44 -23.82
C ASP A 3 30.39 32.32 -22.39
N ARG A 4 29.15 32.71 -22.22
CA ARG A 4 28.38 32.54 -20.99
C ARG A 4 27.18 31.59 -21.17
N ALA A 5 27.30 30.56 -21.98
CA ALA A 5 26.21 29.62 -22.25
C ALA A 5 26.28 28.29 -21.48
N GLY A 6 27.35 28.01 -20.73
CA GLY A 6 27.56 26.71 -20.08
C GLY A 6 27.09 26.54 -18.63
N ALA A 7 26.67 27.60 -17.95
CA ALA A 7 26.43 27.56 -16.50
C ALA A 7 24.95 27.42 -16.06
N PHE A 8 24.00 27.37 -16.98
CA PHE A 8 22.57 27.33 -16.65
C PHE A 8 21.98 25.91 -16.57
N SER A 9 22.64 24.93 -17.20
CA SER A 9 22.12 23.55 -17.23
C SER A 9 22.42 22.70 -15.98
N HIS A 10 23.37 23.12 -15.13
CA HIS A 10 23.76 22.37 -13.94
C HIS A 10 22.98 22.75 -12.67
N ARG A 11 22.23 23.87 -12.68
CA ARG A 11 21.45 24.30 -11.50
C ARG A 11 20.02 23.77 -11.44
N LEU A 12 19.52 23.11 -12.47
CA LEU A 12 18.18 22.54 -12.45
C LEU A 12 18.12 21.12 -11.87
N ARG A 13 19.25 20.51 -11.51
CA ARG A 13 19.32 19.22 -10.85
C ARG A 13 19.29 19.27 -9.33
N GLU A 14 19.37 20.44 -8.73
CA GLU A 14 19.41 20.61 -7.27
C GLU A 14 18.16 21.30 -6.68
N CYS A 15 17.09 21.48 -7.43
CA CYS A 15 15.81 21.88 -6.89
C CYS A 15 15.00 20.70 -6.33
N GLY A 16 15.67 19.74 -5.75
CA GLY A 16 15.08 18.88 -4.73
C GLY A 16 15.12 19.65 -3.42
N VAL A 17 14.20 20.58 -3.20
CA VAL A 17 13.97 21.19 -1.89
C VAL A 17 13.38 20.11 -0.97
N ILE A 18 14.22 19.16 -0.58
CA ILE A 18 14.05 18.45 0.67
C ILE A 18 14.75 19.34 1.69
N ASP A 19 13.97 20.23 2.28
CA ASP A 19 14.43 21.01 3.44
C ASP A 19 14.83 19.99 4.52
N LYS A 20 16.14 19.84 4.72
CA LYS A 20 16.74 18.93 5.71
C LYS A 20 16.48 19.46 7.12
N ARG A 21 15.24 19.60 7.53
CA ARG A 21 14.90 19.81 8.93
C ARG A 21 14.97 18.45 9.62
N ARG A 22 16.12 18.20 10.25
CA ARG A 22 16.35 16.97 11.00
C ARG A 22 15.26 16.76 12.05
N GLY A 23 14.52 15.65 11.94
CA GLY A 23 13.54 15.21 12.94
C GLY A 23 12.08 15.39 12.56
N LEU A 24 11.76 16.06 11.45
CA LEU A 24 10.39 16.29 11.00
C LEU A 24 9.96 15.37 9.85
N ASP A 25 10.84 14.51 9.39
CA ASP A 25 10.56 13.55 8.34
C ASP A 25 9.97 12.26 8.94
N GLN A 26 9.09 11.62 8.19
CA GLN A 26 8.54 10.32 8.51
C GLN A 26 8.78 9.34 7.37
N GLU A 27 9.23 8.13 7.70
CA GLU A 27 9.40 7.07 6.71
C GLU A 27 8.04 6.50 6.33
N MET A 28 7.80 6.37 5.02
CA MET A 28 6.59 5.82 4.46
C MET A 28 6.90 4.80 3.38
N THR A 29 6.00 3.83 3.22
CA THR A 29 6.10 2.75 2.24
C THR A 29 4.94 2.86 1.27
N PHE A 30 5.22 2.77 -0.03
CA PHE A 30 4.21 2.80 -1.08
C PHE A 30 4.33 1.58 -1.99
N THR A 31 3.22 0.88 -2.15
CA THR A 31 3.10 -0.26 -3.05
C THR A 31 1.90 -0.09 -3.96
N SER A 32 1.92 -0.68 -5.14
CA SER A 32 0.78 -0.64 -6.06
C SER A 32 0.56 -1.99 -6.76
N GLU A 33 -0.65 -2.20 -7.20
CA GLU A 33 -1.06 -3.29 -8.07
C GLU A 33 -1.76 -2.73 -9.31
N PRO A 34 -1.14 -2.91 -10.51
CA PRO A 34 0.17 -3.49 -10.79
C PRO A 34 1.34 -2.62 -10.28
N PRO A 35 2.54 -3.21 -10.08
CA PRO A 35 3.74 -2.46 -9.71
C PRO A 35 4.21 -1.59 -10.88
N GLY A 36 5.05 -0.59 -10.57
CA GLY A 36 5.57 0.31 -11.60
C GLY A 36 4.85 1.65 -11.71
N ALA A 37 3.96 1.97 -10.76
CA ALA A 37 3.28 3.26 -10.74
C ALA A 37 4.18 4.37 -10.19
N GLN A 38 4.14 5.54 -10.81
CA GLN A 38 4.84 6.73 -10.35
C GLN A 38 4.08 7.39 -9.20
N VAL A 39 4.79 7.66 -8.11
CA VAL A 39 4.25 8.31 -6.92
C VAL A 39 4.73 9.75 -6.84
N LEU A 40 3.80 10.70 -6.76
CA LEU A 40 4.07 12.13 -6.72
C LEU A 40 3.55 12.72 -5.40
N LEU A 41 4.41 13.45 -4.69
CA LEU A 41 4.02 14.23 -3.52
C LEU A 41 3.42 15.56 -3.98
N LEU A 42 2.26 15.92 -3.44
CA LEU A 42 1.52 17.14 -3.80
C LEU A 42 1.28 17.29 -5.32
N GLY A 43 1.27 16.17 -6.06
CA GLY A 43 1.06 16.13 -7.51
C GLY A 43 2.23 16.62 -8.37
N ALA A 44 3.33 17.08 -7.76
CA ALA A 44 4.46 17.68 -8.48
C ALA A 44 5.83 17.05 -8.20
N THR A 45 6.11 16.69 -6.94
CA THR A 45 7.43 16.15 -6.56
C THR A 45 7.46 14.64 -6.69
N PRO A 46 8.27 14.05 -7.59
CA PRO A 46 8.35 12.62 -7.74
C PRO A 46 9.05 11.99 -6.51
N LEU A 47 8.40 11.02 -5.89
CA LEU A 47 8.95 10.21 -4.80
C LEU A 47 9.64 8.95 -5.33
N GLY A 48 9.22 8.46 -6.48
CA GLY A 48 9.75 7.26 -7.11
C GLY A 48 8.68 6.41 -7.77
N THR A 49 9.06 5.17 -8.09
CA THR A 49 8.19 4.18 -8.74
C THR A 49 7.93 3.02 -7.77
N THR A 50 6.70 2.56 -7.67
CA THR A 50 6.33 1.44 -6.78
C THR A 50 6.96 0.11 -7.21
N PRO A 51 7.39 -0.73 -6.27
CA PRO A 51 7.31 -0.57 -4.82
C PRO A 51 8.39 0.36 -4.25
N ILE A 52 8.00 1.28 -3.36
CA ILE A 52 8.91 2.17 -2.64
C ILE A 52 8.94 1.70 -1.18
N PRO A 53 9.98 0.96 -0.75
CA PRO A 53 9.99 0.35 0.59
C PRO A 53 10.19 1.37 1.71
N LYS A 54 10.90 2.46 1.41
CA LYS A 54 11.15 3.54 2.37
C LYS A 54 11.41 4.86 1.66
N VAL A 55 10.57 5.84 1.93
CA VAL A 55 10.79 7.23 1.51
C VAL A 55 10.49 8.16 2.66
N LYS A 56 11.33 9.18 2.84
CA LYS A 56 11.15 10.19 3.88
C LYS A 56 10.27 11.31 3.33
N ILE A 57 9.19 11.59 4.04
CA ILE A 57 8.26 12.66 3.72
C ILE A 57 8.19 13.60 4.91
N ALA A 58 8.32 14.91 4.63
CA ALA A 58 8.17 15.93 5.64
C ALA A 58 6.75 15.91 6.23
N ARG A 59 6.65 15.96 7.56
CA ARG A 59 5.37 16.04 8.26
C ARG A 59 4.73 17.39 8.01
N ALA A 60 3.68 17.41 7.21
CA ALA A 60 2.92 18.61 6.90
C ALA A 60 1.43 18.30 6.95
N LYS A 61 0.64 19.33 7.28
CA LYS A 61 -0.82 19.25 7.20
C LYS A 61 -1.24 19.22 5.72
N ASN A 62 -2.36 18.54 5.45
CA ASN A 62 -2.94 18.45 4.11
C ASN A 62 -1.99 17.86 3.04
N THR A 63 -1.17 16.90 3.44
CA THR A 63 -0.31 16.19 2.50
C THR A 63 -1.14 15.23 1.65
N PHE A 64 -0.98 15.27 0.33
CA PHE A 64 -1.61 14.32 -0.59
C PHE A 64 -0.61 13.71 -1.54
N ILE A 65 -0.90 12.49 -1.96
CA ILE A 65 -0.11 11.70 -2.91
C ILE A 65 -0.95 11.47 -4.15
N VAL A 66 -0.34 11.67 -5.31
CA VAL A 66 -0.91 11.30 -6.60
C VAL A 66 -0.13 10.13 -7.18
N VAL A 67 -0.84 9.07 -7.53
CA VAL A 67 -0.25 7.88 -8.16
C VAL A 67 -0.70 7.82 -9.60
N LYS A 68 0.26 7.74 -10.52
CA LYS A 68 0.03 7.70 -11.96
C LYS A 68 0.70 6.50 -12.60
N MET A 69 -0.01 5.90 -13.55
CA MET A 69 0.52 4.83 -14.39
C MET A 69 -0.15 4.88 -15.75
N ASP A 70 0.62 4.67 -16.81
CA ASP A 70 0.09 4.66 -18.16
C ASP A 70 -0.97 3.57 -18.35
N GLY A 71 -2.11 3.94 -18.93
CA GLY A 71 -3.24 3.04 -19.12
C GLY A 71 -4.15 2.86 -17.89
N PHE A 72 -3.80 3.44 -16.73
CA PHE A 72 -4.58 3.36 -15.49
C PHE A 72 -5.14 4.73 -15.07
N GLU A 73 -6.17 4.70 -14.25
CA GLU A 73 -6.76 5.91 -13.65
C GLU A 73 -5.81 6.50 -12.61
N ASP A 74 -5.62 7.81 -12.64
CA ASP A 74 -4.85 8.52 -11.64
C ASP A 74 -5.57 8.46 -10.29
N GLN A 75 -4.85 8.11 -9.23
CA GLN A 75 -5.41 8.07 -7.88
C GLN A 75 -4.78 9.14 -7.01
N THR A 76 -5.62 9.89 -6.29
CA THR A 76 -5.18 10.89 -5.30
C THR A 76 -5.64 10.46 -3.92
N ILE A 77 -4.70 10.38 -3.00
CA ILE A 77 -4.99 10.07 -1.59
C ILE A 77 -4.46 11.19 -0.70
N HIS A 78 -5.32 11.66 0.20
CA HIS A 78 -4.89 12.52 1.30
C HIS A 78 -4.30 11.66 2.42
N ILE A 79 -3.07 11.95 2.79
CA ILE A 79 -2.45 11.34 3.96
C ILE A 79 -3.09 11.94 5.20
N ARG A 80 -3.62 11.07 6.07
CA ARG A 80 -4.21 11.52 7.33
C ARG A 80 -3.12 12.05 8.23
N ASP A 81 -3.33 13.23 8.76
CA ASP A 81 -2.50 13.83 9.78
C ASP A 81 -3.20 13.71 11.14
N HIS A 82 -2.48 13.21 12.11
CA HIS A 82 -2.93 13.14 13.49
C HIS A 82 -2.10 14.06 14.35
N PHE A 83 -2.78 14.71 15.31
CA PHE A 83 -2.10 15.53 16.28
C PHE A 83 -1.27 14.66 17.23
N ASN A 84 0.00 15.01 17.43
CA ASN A 84 0.89 14.29 18.32
C ASN A 84 0.61 14.69 19.78
N TYR A 85 0.00 13.79 20.56
CA TYR A 85 -0.35 14.06 21.96
C TYR A 85 0.84 14.35 22.88
N TRP A 86 2.06 14.02 22.50
CA TRP A 86 3.28 14.42 23.21
C TRP A 86 3.46 15.93 23.32
N PHE A 87 2.79 16.70 22.48
CA PHE A 87 2.75 18.15 22.56
C PHE A 87 2.23 18.64 23.92
N TRP A 88 1.22 17.98 24.49
CA TRP A 88 0.70 18.33 25.80
C TRP A 88 1.68 18.04 26.94
N GLY A 89 2.53 17.01 26.81
CA GLY A 89 3.60 16.72 27.76
C GLY A 89 4.61 17.85 27.84
N ASN A 90 4.96 18.45 26.68
CA ASN A 90 5.87 19.57 26.62
C ASN A 90 5.30 20.87 27.22
N ILE A 91 3.99 21.09 27.09
CA ILE A 91 3.31 22.24 27.75
C ILE A 91 3.38 22.10 29.27
N ILE A 92 3.20 20.90 29.81
CA ILE A 92 3.18 20.65 31.25
C ILE A 92 4.59 20.73 31.85
N CYS A 93 5.62 20.23 31.14
CA CYS A 93 6.98 20.19 31.63
C CYS A 93 7.80 21.46 31.41
N CYS A 94 7.62 22.14 30.25
CA CYS A 94 8.54 23.21 29.78
C CYS A 94 7.83 24.56 29.50
N GLY A 95 6.53 24.64 29.75
CA GLY A 95 5.73 25.86 29.57
C GLY A 95 5.47 26.24 28.11
N LEU A 96 4.79 27.39 27.94
CA LEU A 96 4.34 27.90 26.63
C LEU A 96 5.46 28.18 25.62
N LEU A 97 6.68 28.42 26.04
CA LEU A 97 7.83 28.77 25.17
C LEU A 97 8.34 27.55 24.39
N GLY A 98 8.31 26.33 24.96
CA GLY A 98 8.67 25.10 24.24
C GLY A 98 7.62 24.67 23.22
N SER A 99 6.36 24.96 23.49
CA SER A 99 5.22 24.57 22.65
C SER A 99 5.08 25.38 21.35
N THR A 100 5.55 26.64 21.34
CA THR A 100 5.43 27.50 20.14
C THR A 100 6.41 27.11 19.04
N THR A 101 7.61 26.65 19.39
CA THR A 101 8.60 26.15 18.43
C THR A 101 8.17 24.83 17.81
N ASP A 102 7.62 23.90 18.59
CA ASP A 102 7.11 22.62 18.11
C ASP A 102 5.91 22.78 17.16
N GLY A 103 5.05 23.78 17.42
CA GLY A 103 3.90 24.08 16.57
C GLY A 103 4.27 24.65 15.20
N LEU A 104 5.35 25.44 15.14
CA LEU A 104 5.86 26.02 13.91
C LEU A 104 6.66 25.01 13.06
N ASP A 105 7.31 24.07 13.71
CA ASP A 105 8.20 23.10 13.05
C ASP A 105 7.52 21.81 12.57
N GLY A 106 6.19 21.67 12.73
CA GLY A 106 5.46 20.46 12.32
C GLY A 106 5.66 19.25 13.21
N ALA A 107 6.36 19.37 14.35
CA ALA A 107 6.55 18.30 15.33
C ALA A 107 5.23 17.82 15.95
N THR A 108 4.18 18.65 15.87
CA THR A 108 2.82 18.34 16.31
C THR A 108 2.03 17.43 15.37
N VAL A 109 2.52 17.21 14.15
CA VAL A 109 1.83 16.41 13.12
C VAL A 109 2.51 15.06 12.97
N LYS A 110 1.73 14.00 12.97
CA LYS A 110 2.14 12.64 12.65
C LYS A 110 1.29 12.14 11.48
N LEU A 111 1.92 11.56 10.48
CA LEU A 111 1.25 10.98 9.32
C LEU A 111 0.90 9.51 9.60
N ASP A 112 -0.34 9.12 9.33
CA ASP A 112 -0.85 7.77 9.58
C ASP A 112 -1.88 7.36 8.52
N PRO A 113 -1.84 6.12 7.99
CA PRO A 113 -0.84 5.06 8.19
C PRO A 113 0.50 5.36 7.50
N THR A 114 1.56 4.61 7.88
CA THR A 114 2.90 4.72 7.27
C THR A 114 3.06 3.88 6.01
N THR A 115 2.11 2.99 5.73
CA THR A 115 2.13 2.10 4.57
C THR A 115 0.85 2.27 3.76
N TYR A 116 1.01 2.52 2.47
CA TYR A 116 -0.09 2.65 1.51
C TYR A 116 0.05 1.63 0.39
N HIS A 117 -1.07 0.98 0.07
CA HIS A 117 -1.20 0.09 -1.07
C HIS A 117 -2.25 0.62 -2.04
N PHE A 118 -1.85 0.83 -3.29
CA PHE A 118 -2.72 1.39 -4.34
C PHE A 118 -3.18 0.30 -5.29
N ASN A 119 -4.48 0.14 -5.43
CA ASN A 119 -5.08 -0.72 -6.44
C ASN A 119 -5.48 0.13 -7.65
N LEU A 120 -4.68 0.11 -8.70
CA LEU A 120 -4.92 0.92 -9.90
C LEU A 120 -5.98 0.28 -10.81
N ASN A 121 -6.91 1.08 -11.30
CA ASN A 121 -7.95 0.63 -12.21
C ASN A 121 -7.58 1.00 -13.66
N PRO A 122 -7.63 0.06 -14.61
CA PRO A 122 -7.35 0.38 -16.00
C PRO A 122 -8.41 1.34 -16.57
N LYS A 123 -7.96 2.37 -17.33
CA LYS A 123 -8.85 3.40 -17.93
C LYS A 123 -9.86 2.83 -18.92
N LYS A 124 -9.48 1.80 -19.66
CA LYS A 124 -10.28 1.20 -20.74
C LYS A 124 -10.96 -0.12 -20.35
N ALA A 125 -10.91 -0.51 -19.06
CA ALA A 125 -11.55 -1.75 -18.65
C ALA A 125 -13.09 -1.66 -18.71
N SER A 126 -13.70 -2.71 -19.23
CA SER A 126 -15.14 -2.89 -19.17
C SER A 126 -15.63 -3.01 -17.73
N LEU A 127 -16.92 -2.84 -17.50
CA LEU A 127 -17.51 -3.03 -16.18
C LEU A 127 -17.25 -4.45 -15.63
N GLU A 128 -17.32 -5.44 -16.51
CA GLU A 128 -17.09 -6.84 -16.17
C GLU A 128 -15.64 -7.10 -15.74
N GLU A 129 -14.68 -6.55 -16.48
CA GLU A 129 -13.26 -6.64 -16.13
C GLU A 129 -12.94 -5.98 -14.77
N ARG A 130 -13.54 -4.80 -14.50
CA ARG A 130 -13.42 -4.12 -13.21
C ARG A 130 -13.99 -4.96 -12.07
N GLN A 131 -15.14 -5.60 -12.27
CA GLN A 131 -15.76 -6.50 -11.29
C GLN A 131 -14.89 -7.74 -11.02
N GLN A 132 -14.30 -8.33 -12.07
CA GLN A 132 -13.40 -9.47 -11.93
C GLN A 132 -12.12 -9.08 -11.16
N LEU A 133 -11.53 -7.94 -11.47
CA LEU A 133 -10.38 -7.42 -10.73
C LEU A 133 -10.72 -7.17 -9.25
N ALA A 134 -11.86 -6.54 -8.97
CA ALA A 134 -12.31 -6.31 -7.61
C ALA A 134 -12.51 -7.63 -6.85
N LYS A 135 -13.14 -8.63 -7.47
CA LYS A 135 -13.33 -9.97 -6.89
C LYS A 135 -12.00 -10.66 -6.58
N THR A 136 -11.05 -10.62 -7.51
CA THR A 136 -9.73 -11.23 -7.33
C THR A 136 -8.96 -10.56 -6.20
N ARG A 137 -8.97 -9.21 -6.12
CA ARG A 137 -8.35 -8.44 -5.05
C ARG A 137 -8.97 -8.75 -3.69
N TRP A 138 -10.28 -8.81 -3.63
CA TRP A 138 -10.99 -9.13 -2.39
C TRP A 138 -10.65 -10.53 -1.90
N MET A 139 -10.61 -11.52 -2.80
CA MET A 139 -10.21 -12.88 -2.51
C MET A 139 -8.75 -12.95 -1.99
N ARG A 140 -7.82 -12.23 -2.65
CA ARG A 140 -6.43 -12.13 -2.19
C ARG A 140 -6.37 -11.55 -0.78
N ASN A 141 -7.05 -10.44 -0.53
CA ASN A 141 -7.07 -9.80 0.79
C ASN A 141 -7.63 -10.71 1.88
N LEU A 142 -8.69 -11.45 1.59
CA LEU A 142 -9.23 -12.44 2.54
C LEU A 142 -8.18 -13.51 2.87
N MET A 143 -7.48 -14.04 1.87
CA MET A 143 -6.44 -15.04 2.08
C MET A 143 -5.24 -14.46 2.84
N LEU A 144 -4.85 -13.22 2.62
CA LEU A 144 -3.75 -12.57 3.34
C LEU A 144 -4.08 -12.39 4.83
N VAL A 145 -5.25 -11.81 5.12
CA VAL A 145 -5.66 -11.52 6.50
C VAL A 145 -6.07 -12.79 7.25
N GLY A 146 -6.78 -13.69 6.55
CA GLY A 146 -7.30 -14.93 7.12
C GLY A 146 -6.33 -16.11 7.10
N TYR A 147 -5.09 -15.95 6.61
CA TYR A 147 -4.16 -17.05 6.40
C TYR A 147 -4.01 -18.01 7.59
N PRO A 148 -3.78 -17.54 8.83
CA PRO A 148 -3.66 -18.44 9.98
C PRO A 148 -4.94 -19.22 10.25
N HIS A 149 -6.10 -18.62 10.05
CA HIS A 149 -7.40 -19.26 10.23
C HIS A 149 -7.68 -20.28 9.10
N ILE A 150 -7.31 -19.92 7.86
CA ILE A 150 -7.44 -20.85 6.72
C ILE A 150 -6.59 -22.09 6.94
N GLN A 151 -5.35 -21.96 7.43
CA GLN A 151 -4.51 -23.11 7.77
C GLN A 151 -5.12 -23.99 8.86
N GLN A 152 -5.70 -23.37 9.90
CA GLN A 152 -6.38 -24.09 10.96
C GLN A 152 -7.62 -24.84 10.44
N ASP A 153 -8.41 -24.20 9.59
CA ASP A 153 -9.59 -24.77 8.95
C ASP A 153 -9.23 -25.93 8.01
N LEU A 154 -8.14 -25.79 7.24
CA LEU A 154 -7.62 -26.84 6.37
C LEU A 154 -7.18 -28.09 7.17
N ALA A 155 -6.53 -27.89 8.33
CA ALA A 155 -6.16 -28.99 9.22
C ALA A 155 -7.40 -29.73 9.77
N ARG A 156 -8.47 -28.98 10.10
CA ARG A 156 -9.74 -29.55 10.59
C ARG A 156 -10.62 -30.13 9.47
N GLY A 157 -10.39 -29.74 8.23
CA GLY A 157 -11.21 -30.09 7.07
C GLY A 157 -12.51 -29.28 6.95
N GLN A 158 -12.76 -28.36 7.86
CA GLN A 158 -13.94 -27.50 7.88
C GLN A 158 -13.66 -26.22 8.65
N GLY A 159 -14.40 -25.15 8.29
CA GLY A 159 -14.32 -23.88 8.97
C GLY A 159 -14.89 -22.73 8.13
N GLU A 160 -15.08 -21.60 8.76
CA GLU A 160 -15.76 -20.45 8.17
C GLU A 160 -14.88 -19.77 7.09
N TYR A 161 -13.58 -19.60 7.37
CA TYR A 161 -12.64 -19.03 6.41
C TYR A 161 -12.47 -19.92 5.19
N LEU A 162 -12.34 -21.23 5.40
CA LEU A 162 -12.23 -22.20 4.33
C LEU A 162 -13.50 -22.24 3.47
N SER A 163 -14.69 -22.21 4.10
CA SER A 163 -15.97 -22.17 3.38
C SER A 163 -16.10 -20.89 2.56
N SER A 164 -15.65 -19.75 3.08
CA SER A 164 -15.61 -18.49 2.37
C SER A 164 -14.68 -18.54 1.14
N VAL A 165 -13.51 -19.11 1.28
CA VAL A 165 -12.56 -19.28 0.15
C VAL A 165 -13.17 -20.19 -0.94
N LEU A 166 -13.75 -21.33 -0.57
CA LEU A 166 -14.38 -22.24 -1.52
C LEU A 166 -15.56 -21.61 -2.26
N SER A 167 -16.40 -20.85 -1.53
CA SER A 167 -17.52 -20.13 -2.10
C SER A 167 -17.06 -19.05 -3.10
N MET A 168 -16.02 -18.30 -2.75
CA MET A 168 -15.46 -17.27 -3.65
C MET A 168 -14.82 -17.87 -4.89
N LEU A 169 -14.15 -19.00 -4.75
CA LEU A 169 -13.60 -19.76 -5.85
C LEU A 169 -14.71 -20.38 -6.71
N ALA A 170 -15.97 -20.31 -6.27
CA ALA A 170 -17.11 -20.95 -6.92
C ALA A 170 -16.89 -22.44 -7.15
N VAL A 171 -16.37 -23.12 -6.13
CA VAL A 171 -16.18 -24.59 -6.13
C VAL A 171 -17.54 -25.25 -5.96
N PRO A 172 -17.98 -26.12 -6.91
CA PRO A 172 -19.22 -26.84 -6.76
C PRO A 172 -19.15 -27.89 -5.65
N GLU A 173 -20.29 -28.20 -5.03
CA GLU A 173 -20.33 -29.14 -3.89
C GLU A 173 -19.76 -30.53 -4.21
N ASN A 174 -20.00 -31.03 -5.41
CA ASN A 174 -19.46 -32.32 -5.86
C ASN A 174 -17.94 -32.35 -6.02
N ASN A 175 -17.29 -31.19 -6.04
CA ASN A 175 -15.84 -31.08 -6.20
C ASN A 175 -15.14 -30.58 -4.93
N ARG A 176 -15.89 -30.43 -3.84
CA ARG A 176 -15.39 -29.84 -2.59
C ARG A 176 -14.22 -30.63 -1.99
N ASP A 177 -14.32 -31.96 -1.97
CA ASP A 177 -13.28 -32.83 -1.42
C ASP A 177 -11.99 -32.77 -2.20
N TYR A 178 -12.08 -32.73 -3.53
CA TYR A 178 -10.92 -32.51 -4.39
C TYR A 178 -10.27 -31.14 -4.13
N ALA A 179 -11.07 -30.07 -4.07
CA ALA A 179 -10.58 -28.73 -3.80
C ALA A 179 -9.90 -28.63 -2.42
N LEU A 180 -10.48 -29.29 -1.40
CA LEU A 180 -9.87 -29.39 -0.06
C LEU A 180 -8.51 -30.09 -0.09
N GLY A 181 -8.42 -31.23 -0.77
CA GLY A 181 -7.16 -31.96 -0.96
C GLY A 181 -6.11 -31.10 -1.64
N ARG A 182 -6.52 -30.39 -2.68
CA ARG A 182 -5.62 -29.51 -3.43
C ARG A 182 -5.15 -28.30 -2.62
N LEU A 183 -6.04 -27.65 -1.87
CA LEU A 183 -5.68 -26.54 -0.97
C LEU A 183 -4.73 -27.00 0.15
N ARG A 184 -4.91 -28.19 0.70
CA ARG A 184 -3.97 -28.79 1.66
C ARG A 184 -2.60 -28.97 1.03
N GLN A 185 -2.52 -29.58 -0.15
CA GLN A 185 -1.27 -29.76 -0.88
C GLN A 185 -0.55 -28.42 -1.12
N LEU A 186 -1.30 -27.36 -1.51
CA LEU A 186 -0.74 -26.03 -1.69
C LEU A 186 -0.25 -25.40 -0.38
N SER A 187 -0.74 -25.85 0.77
CA SER A 187 -0.36 -25.34 2.10
C SER A 187 0.74 -26.12 2.80
N GLU A 188 1.13 -27.30 2.29
CA GLU A 188 2.13 -28.19 2.92
C GLU A 188 3.54 -27.60 2.94
N GLU A 189 3.90 -26.79 1.94
CA GLU A 189 5.20 -26.14 1.91
C GLU A 189 5.25 -24.94 2.86
N PRO A 190 6.35 -24.75 3.60
CA PRO A 190 6.56 -23.52 4.36
C PRO A 190 6.48 -22.31 3.44
N GLN A 191 5.48 -21.46 3.64
CA GLN A 191 5.24 -20.32 2.76
C GLN A 191 4.61 -19.15 3.52
N THR A 192 4.73 -17.98 2.93
CA THR A 192 4.10 -16.77 3.43
C THR A 192 2.64 -16.68 2.95
N ALA A 193 1.82 -15.91 3.64
CA ALA A 193 0.43 -15.66 3.22
C ALA A 193 0.31 -15.14 1.76
N PRO A 194 1.16 -14.23 1.28
CA PRO A 194 1.15 -13.81 -0.12
C PRO A 194 1.42 -14.95 -1.11
N GLU A 195 2.41 -15.80 -0.82
CA GLU A 195 2.75 -16.94 -1.69
C GLU A 195 1.61 -17.95 -1.78
N PHE A 196 0.96 -18.23 -0.65
CA PHE A 196 -0.23 -19.08 -0.64
C PHE A 196 -1.36 -18.49 -1.50
N ALA A 197 -1.67 -17.20 -1.29
CA ALA A 197 -2.72 -16.52 -2.05
C ALA A 197 -2.45 -16.55 -3.57
N GLU A 198 -1.20 -16.32 -4.00
CA GLU A 198 -0.82 -16.38 -5.41
C GLU A 198 -0.95 -17.81 -5.99
N LYS A 199 -0.53 -18.84 -5.24
CA LYS A 199 -0.68 -20.24 -5.65
C LYS A 199 -2.16 -20.61 -5.83
N VAL A 200 -3.01 -20.25 -4.87
CA VAL A 200 -4.46 -20.54 -4.93
C VAL A 200 -5.13 -19.78 -6.09
N LEU A 201 -4.80 -18.52 -6.29
CA LEU A 201 -5.36 -17.74 -7.41
C LEU A 201 -4.95 -18.32 -8.77
N ARG A 202 -3.71 -18.76 -8.91
CA ARG A 202 -3.20 -19.42 -10.13
C ARG A 202 -3.92 -20.74 -10.40
N ASP A 203 -4.17 -21.51 -9.35
CA ASP A 203 -4.80 -22.83 -9.45
C ASP A 203 -6.34 -22.76 -9.47
N SER A 204 -6.91 -21.56 -9.38
CA SER A 204 -8.36 -21.34 -9.25
C SER A 204 -9.20 -21.99 -10.36
N ALA A 205 -8.68 -22.09 -11.58
CA ALA A 205 -9.35 -22.78 -12.68
C ALA A 205 -9.44 -24.30 -12.48
N THR A 206 -8.42 -24.90 -11.89
CA THR A 206 -8.35 -26.33 -11.59
C THR A 206 -9.27 -26.70 -10.42
N LEU A 207 -9.39 -25.80 -9.43
CA LEU A 207 -10.23 -26.00 -8.25
C LEU A 207 -11.74 -25.97 -8.56
N ARG A 208 -12.13 -25.40 -9.70
CA ARG A 208 -13.54 -25.34 -10.15
C ARG A 208 -14.01 -26.55 -10.97
N ARG A 209 -13.06 -27.38 -11.43
CA ARG A 209 -13.37 -28.57 -12.25
C ARG A 209 -13.89 -29.70 -11.39
#